data_ea6a22d6fe7378bc378c4c0e77dd7f7c
#
_entry.id   ea6a22d6fe7378bc378c4c0e77dd7f7c
#
_cell.length_a   1.000
_cell.length_b   1.000
_cell.length_c   1.000
_cell.angle_alpha   90.00
_cell.angle_beta   90.00
_cell.angle_gamma   90.00
#
_symmetry.space_group_name_H-M   'P 1'
#
loop_
_entity.id
_entity.type
_entity.pdbx_description
1 polymer ?
#
loop_
_entity_poly.entity_id
_entity_poly.type
_entity_poly.pdbx_seq_one_letter_code
_entity_poly.pdbx_strand_id
1 'polypeptide(L)'
;MRAPLGVALVRFLRDRPVQLAIAASLLAAVVLSSMGTFQDARSVGAVGCGYGYSPTIGYGYGKCPPPPAPAPPDGYWLVASDGGVFAFNAPFYGSMGAKPLNKPIVAMAADPATGGYWMVASDGGVFSFHAPFYGSVPGFATQFGDVALATPVVGLAAQLAGHGYWVASAGGGVLPLGPRFLGSAAGIRLHSAVVAIATRA
;
A
#
# COMPACT_ATOMS: atom_id res chain seq x y z
N MET A 1 21.02 10.61 56.05
CA MET A 1 20.39 9.27 56.18
C MET A 1 19.51 9.06 54.98
N ARG A 2 19.90 8.19 54.03
CA ARG A 2 19.13 7.87 52.80
C ARG A 2 18.30 6.62 53.03
N ALA A 3 17.00 6.71 52.89
CA ALA A 3 16.11 5.57 52.94
C ALA A 3 16.19 4.76 51.61
N PRO A 4 16.12 3.43 51.64
CA PRO A 4 16.28 2.59 50.45
C PRO A 4 15.03 2.60 49.56
N LEU A 5 15.24 2.86 48.28
CA LEU A 5 14.26 2.93 47.19
C LEU A 5 13.53 1.59 46.88
N GLY A 6 13.77 0.53 47.63
CA GLY A 6 13.25 -0.81 47.32
C GLY A 6 11.86 -1.14 47.85
N VAL A 7 11.30 -0.34 48.76
CA VAL A 7 10.03 -0.71 49.44
C VAL A 7 8.77 -0.11 48.76
N ALA A 8 8.95 0.92 47.93
CA ALA A 8 7.83 1.58 47.28
C ALA A 8 7.28 0.80 46.05
N LEU A 9 8.11 -0.01 45.37
CA LEU A 9 7.71 -0.71 44.15
C LEU A 9 6.85 -1.97 44.40
N VAL A 10 7.04 -2.60 45.54
CA VAL A 10 6.29 -3.85 45.88
C VAL A 10 4.86 -3.57 46.33
N ARG A 11 4.57 -2.35 46.83
CA ARG A 11 3.20 -1.99 47.23
C ARG A 11 2.28 -1.60 46.06
N PHE A 12 2.82 -1.20 44.94
CA PHE A 12 2.04 -0.73 43.78
C PHE A 12 1.42 -1.89 42.98
N LEU A 13 2.01 -3.08 43.05
CA LEU A 13 1.53 -4.27 42.32
C LEU A 13 0.52 -5.13 43.06
N ARG A 14 0.28 -4.85 44.37
CA ARG A 14 -0.58 -5.68 45.17
C ARG A 14 -2.07 -5.27 45.18
N ASP A 15 -2.39 -4.05 44.69
CA ASP A 15 -3.74 -3.50 44.82
C ASP A 15 -4.53 -3.42 43.52
N ARG A 16 -4.08 -4.10 42.42
CA ARG A 16 -4.79 -4.05 41.13
C ARG A 16 -4.97 -5.41 40.42
N PRO A 17 -5.42 -6.48 41.08
CA PRO A 17 -5.73 -7.73 40.35
C PRO A 17 -7.01 -7.61 39.50
N VAL A 18 -7.89 -6.66 39.81
CA VAL A 18 -9.21 -6.52 39.16
C VAL A 18 -9.12 -5.84 37.81
N GLN A 19 -8.18 -4.91 37.62
CA GLN A 19 -8.04 -4.21 36.35
C GLN A 19 -7.35 -5.01 35.22
N LEU A 20 -6.49 -5.96 35.59
CA LEU A 20 -5.88 -6.88 34.63
C LEU A 20 -6.91 -7.90 34.08
N ALA A 21 -7.87 -8.31 34.90
CA ALA A 21 -8.95 -9.20 34.48
C ALA A 21 -9.92 -8.53 33.50
N ILE A 22 -10.22 -7.22 33.70
CA ILE A 22 -11.09 -6.45 32.80
C ILE A 22 -10.43 -6.19 31.47
N ALA A 23 -9.12 -5.89 31.46
CA ALA A 23 -8.37 -5.69 30.22
C ALA A 23 -8.26 -6.97 29.38
N ALA A 24 -8.07 -8.14 30.02
CA ALA A 24 -8.05 -9.43 29.36
C ALA A 24 -9.43 -9.82 28.78
N SER A 25 -10.52 -9.49 29.48
CA SER A 25 -11.88 -9.75 29.03
C SER A 25 -12.30 -8.86 27.86
N LEU A 26 -11.85 -7.59 27.81
CA LEU A 26 -12.11 -6.68 26.69
C LEU A 26 -11.31 -7.07 25.45
N LEU A 27 -10.08 -7.55 25.58
CA LEU A 27 -9.30 -8.08 24.46
C LEU A 27 -9.92 -9.35 23.88
N ALA A 28 -10.45 -10.24 24.71
CA ALA A 28 -11.15 -11.44 24.24
C ALA A 28 -12.46 -11.09 23.51
N ALA A 29 -13.19 -10.07 23.96
CA ALA A 29 -14.42 -9.62 23.31
C ALA A 29 -14.18 -8.97 21.95
N VAL A 30 -13.06 -8.24 21.78
CA VAL A 30 -12.68 -7.64 20.49
C VAL A 30 -12.22 -8.71 19.49
N VAL A 31 -11.53 -9.76 19.94
CA VAL A 31 -11.11 -10.85 19.04
C VAL A 31 -12.29 -11.75 18.66
N LEU A 32 -13.29 -11.93 19.51
CA LEU A 32 -14.48 -12.72 19.20
C LEU A 32 -15.52 -11.98 18.35
N SER A 33 -15.53 -10.64 18.36
CA SER A 33 -16.41 -9.86 17.49
C SER A 33 -15.83 -9.65 16.08
N SER A 34 -14.56 -9.97 15.85
CA SER A 34 -13.96 -9.96 14.51
C SER A 34 -14.11 -11.30 13.77
N MET A 35 -14.62 -12.34 14.41
CA MET A 35 -15.19 -13.50 13.73
C MET A 35 -16.62 -13.17 13.28
N GLY A 36 -16.77 -12.10 12.51
CA GLY A 36 -17.97 -11.83 11.74
C GLY A 36 -18.25 -13.06 10.89
N THR A 37 -19.40 -13.63 11.08
CA THR A 37 -19.94 -14.72 10.30
C THR A 37 -19.72 -14.43 8.81
N PHE A 38 -18.99 -15.30 8.16
CA PHE A 38 -18.82 -15.38 6.73
C PHE A 38 -20.20 -15.74 6.11
N GLN A 39 -21.15 -14.80 6.15
CA GLN A 39 -22.46 -14.91 5.55
C GLN A 39 -22.84 -13.57 4.95
N ASP A 40 -22.19 -13.23 3.85
CA ASP A 40 -22.80 -12.46 2.77
C ASP A 40 -21.97 -12.66 1.49
N ALA A 41 -21.83 -13.90 1.06
CA ALA A 41 -21.86 -14.11 -0.36
C ALA A 41 -23.29 -13.73 -0.77
N ARG A 42 -23.54 -12.42 -0.98
CA ARG A 42 -24.67 -12.00 -1.79
C ARG A 42 -24.52 -12.79 -3.07
N SER A 43 -25.39 -13.79 -3.22
CA SER A 43 -25.66 -14.42 -4.49
C SER A 43 -26.06 -13.28 -5.42
N VAL A 44 -25.07 -12.68 -6.09
CA VAL A 44 -25.32 -11.99 -7.34
C VAL A 44 -26.04 -13.04 -8.14
N GLY A 45 -27.35 -12.84 -8.31
CA GLY A 45 -28.24 -13.82 -8.86
C GLY A 45 -27.53 -14.44 -10.05
N ALA A 46 -27.31 -15.73 -10.00
CA ALA A 46 -26.90 -16.50 -11.13
C ALA A 46 -27.96 -16.14 -12.17
N VAL A 47 -27.59 -15.33 -13.16
CA VAL A 47 -28.39 -15.16 -14.37
C VAL A 47 -28.45 -16.56 -14.89
N GLY A 48 -29.58 -17.24 -14.60
CA GLY A 48 -29.76 -18.63 -14.93
C GLY A 48 -29.52 -18.72 -16.43
N CYS A 49 -28.45 -19.39 -16.80
CA CYS A 49 -28.30 -19.93 -18.14
C CYS A 49 -29.39 -21.01 -18.26
N GLY A 50 -30.66 -20.55 -18.27
CA GLY A 50 -31.83 -21.43 -18.39
C GLY A 50 -31.79 -22.06 -19.77
N TYR A 51 -32.07 -23.34 -19.83
CA TYR A 51 -32.46 -24.02 -21.02
C TYR A 51 -33.74 -23.31 -21.57
N GLY A 52 -33.52 -22.26 -22.35
CA GLY A 52 -34.58 -21.55 -23.05
C GLY A 52 -34.77 -22.17 -24.42
N TYR A 53 -35.87 -22.86 -24.64
CA TYR A 53 -36.34 -23.19 -25.97
C TYR A 53 -36.75 -21.88 -26.66
N SER A 54 -35.96 -21.45 -27.64
CA SER A 54 -36.37 -20.38 -28.55
C SER A 54 -36.98 -21.02 -29.82
N PRO A 55 -38.23 -20.76 -30.15
CA PRO A 55 -38.89 -21.35 -31.33
C PRO A 55 -38.29 -20.90 -32.66
N THR A 56 -37.37 -19.91 -32.65
CA THR A 56 -36.77 -19.34 -33.87
C THR A 56 -35.33 -19.81 -34.16
N ILE A 57 -34.60 -20.36 -33.20
CA ILE A 57 -33.16 -20.70 -33.37
C ILE A 57 -32.73 -22.07 -32.83
N GLY A 58 -33.67 -22.93 -32.45
CA GLY A 58 -33.32 -24.26 -31.95
C GLY A 58 -32.60 -24.24 -30.60
N TYR A 59 -32.14 -25.40 -30.16
CA TYR A 59 -31.33 -25.54 -28.94
C TYR A 59 -29.94 -24.93 -29.15
N GLY A 60 -29.78 -23.65 -28.83
CA GLY A 60 -28.48 -23.01 -28.78
C GLY A 60 -27.88 -23.15 -27.36
N TYR A 61 -26.81 -23.90 -27.22
CA TYR A 61 -25.95 -23.82 -26.01
C TYR A 61 -25.26 -22.46 -26.02
N GLY A 62 -25.93 -21.45 -25.51
CA GLY A 62 -25.28 -20.15 -25.28
C GLY A 62 -24.11 -20.37 -24.34
N LYS A 63 -22.89 -20.08 -24.78
CA LYS A 63 -21.72 -20.10 -23.92
C LYS A 63 -21.97 -19.09 -22.81
N CYS A 64 -22.23 -19.58 -21.59
CA CYS A 64 -22.28 -18.70 -20.43
C CYS A 64 -20.94 -17.97 -20.29
N PRO A 65 -20.92 -16.66 -20.09
CA PRO A 65 -19.68 -16.00 -19.70
C PRO A 65 -19.15 -16.69 -18.42
N PRO A 66 -17.84 -16.91 -18.34
CA PRO A 66 -17.28 -17.44 -17.11
C PRO A 66 -17.70 -16.55 -15.93
N PRO A 67 -17.94 -17.14 -14.75
CA PRO A 67 -18.21 -16.34 -13.56
C PRO A 67 -17.11 -15.30 -13.39
N PRO A 68 -17.43 -14.08 -12.95
CA PRO A 68 -16.42 -13.08 -12.69
C PRO A 68 -15.39 -13.69 -11.72
N ALA A 69 -14.10 -13.48 -12.03
CA ALA A 69 -13.02 -13.91 -11.15
C ALA A 69 -13.30 -13.40 -9.74
N PRO A 70 -13.07 -14.20 -8.69
CA PRO A 70 -13.19 -13.72 -7.32
C PRO A 70 -12.32 -12.47 -7.18
N ALA A 71 -12.87 -11.42 -6.57
CA ALA A 71 -12.11 -10.23 -6.26
C ALA A 71 -10.85 -10.65 -5.45
N PRO A 72 -9.68 -10.09 -5.76
CA PRO A 72 -8.50 -10.38 -4.96
C PRO A 72 -8.78 -10.04 -3.50
N PRO A 73 -8.23 -10.80 -2.54
CA PRO A 73 -8.47 -10.53 -1.13
C PRO A 73 -7.99 -9.10 -0.81
N ASP A 74 -8.83 -8.32 -0.15
CA ASP A 74 -8.50 -6.98 0.30
C ASP A 74 -7.33 -7.04 1.28
N GLY A 75 -6.27 -6.34 0.98
CA GLY A 75 -5.09 -6.27 1.82
C GLY A 75 -4.35 -4.95 1.60
N TYR A 76 -3.44 -4.63 2.52
CA TYR A 76 -2.62 -3.42 2.40
C TYR A 76 -1.25 -3.59 3.05
N TRP A 77 -0.35 -2.70 2.70
CA TRP A 77 0.95 -2.55 3.32
C TRP A 77 1.06 -1.20 4.00
N LEU A 78 1.75 -1.17 5.14
CA LEU A 78 2.25 0.06 5.74
C LEU A 78 3.76 0.08 5.55
N VAL A 79 4.31 1.23 5.21
CA VAL A 79 5.75 1.45 5.13
C VAL A 79 6.18 2.49 6.15
N ALA A 80 7.23 2.18 6.90
CA ALA A 80 7.86 3.11 7.81
C ALA A 80 8.98 3.91 7.11
N SER A 81 9.36 5.05 7.67
CA SER A 81 10.38 5.93 7.09
C SER A 81 11.78 5.32 7.01
N ASP A 82 12.06 4.30 7.84
CA ASP A 82 13.27 3.48 7.79
C ASP A 82 13.22 2.37 6.72
N GLY A 83 12.10 2.29 5.98
CA GLY A 83 11.85 1.29 4.95
C GLY A 83 11.36 -0.06 5.50
N GLY A 84 10.99 -0.15 6.78
CA GLY A 84 10.27 -1.29 7.33
C GLY A 84 8.89 -1.43 6.66
N VAL A 85 8.48 -2.64 6.30
CA VAL A 85 7.18 -2.93 5.68
C VAL A 85 6.37 -3.85 6.58
N PHE A 86 5.10 -3.49 6.80
CA PHE A 86 4.12 -4.29 7.53
C PHE A 86 3.01 -4.69 6.56
N ALA A 87 2.80 -6.00 6.40
CA ALA A 87 1.81 -6.56 5.49
C ALA A 87 0.57 -7.04 6.27
N PHE A 88 -0.61 -6.60 5.85
CA PHE A 88 -1.90 -6.97 6.42
C PHE A 88 -2.76 -7.61 5.33
N ASN A 89 -3.01 -8.89 5.46
CA ASN A 89 -3.70 -9.70 4.45
C ASN A 89 -3.11 -9.53 3.02
N ALA A 90 -1.81 -9.26 2.94
CA ALA A 90 -1.07 -9.03 1.71
C ALA A 90 0.28 -9.77 1.76
N PRO A 91 0.84 -10.22 0.63
CA PRO A 91 2.13 -10.88 0.60
C PRO A 91 3.26 -9.95 1.04
N PHE A 92 4.21 -10.45 1.82
CA PHE A 92 5.44 -9.75 2.16
C PHE A 92 6.56 -10.14 1.19
N TYR A 93 7.10 -9.20 0.45
CA TYR A 93 8.17 -9.43 -0.53
C TYR A 93 9.53 -8.88 -0.09
N GLY A 94 9.61 -8.28 1.09
CA GLY A 94 10.83 -7.74 1.66
C GLY A 94 10.71 -6.29 2.11
N SER A 95 11.78 -5.76 2.69
CA SER A 95 11.83 -4.40 3.22
C SER A 95 13.25 -3.83 3.18
N MET A 96 13.36 -2.53 3.41
CA MET A 96 14.62 -1.84 3.67
C MET A 96 14.91 -1.67 5.17
N GLY A 97 14.00 -2.10 6.04
CA GLY A 97 14.22 -2.06 7.49
C GLY A 97 15.57 -2.70 7.88
N ALA A 98 16.28 -2.07 8.79
CA ALA A 98 17.65 -2.42 9.21
C ALA A 98 18.74 -2.31 8.13
N LYS A 99 18.45 -1.75 6.95
CA LYS A 99 19.44 -1.42 5.93
C LYS A 99 19.71 0.09 5.94
N PRO A 100 20.96 0.54 5.72
CA PRO A 100 21.25 1.96 5.67
C PRO A 100 20.56 2.60 4.46
N LEU A 101 19.80 3.68 4.72
CA LEU A 101 19.19 4.53 3.70
C LEU A 101 19.87 5.89 3.70
N ASN A 102 20.12 6.48 2.52
CA ASN A 102 20.62 7.84 2.42
C ASN A 102 19.57 8.86 2.88
N LYS A 103 18.31 8.59 2.60
CA LYS A 103 17.17 9.43 2.97
C LYS A 103 15.98 8.55 3.34
N PRO A 104 15.06 9.06 4.19
CA PRO A 104 13.89 8.31 4.63
C PRO A 104 12.95 7.97 3.46
N ILE A 105 12.27 6.82 3.57
CA ILE A 105 11.17 6.43 2.69
C ILE A 105 9.98 7.36 2.95
N VAL A 106 9.35 7.84 1.88
CA VAL A 106 8.24 8.80 1.92
C VAL A 106 6.96 8.29 1.26
N ALA A 107 7.06 7.30 0.39
CA ALA A 107 5.88 6.71 -0.25
C ALA A 107 6.12 5.27 -0.70
N MET A 108 5.02 4.56 -0.91
CA MET A 108 4.94 3.19 -1.42
C MET A 108 3.78 3.09 -2.41
N ALA A 109 3.94 2.29 -3.46
CA ALA A 109 2.87 1.97 -4.40
C ALA A 109 2.90 0.49 -4.77
N ALA A 110 1.73 -0.13 -4.87
CA ALA A 110 1.59 -1.49 -5.38
C ALA A 110 1.86 -1.55 -6.89
N ASP A 111 2.48 -2.63 -7.35
CA ASP A 111 2.56 -2.97 -8.77
C ASP A 111 1.33 -3.79 -9.17
N PRO A 112 0.44 -3.24 -10.01
CA PRO A 112 -0.77 -3.96 -10.41
C PRO A 112 -0.49 -5.16 -11.32
N ALA A 113 0.70 -5.23 -11.95
CA ALA A 113 1.05 -6.32 -12.87
C ALA A 113 1.59 -7.55 -12.14
N THR A 114 2.35 -7.38 -11.08
CA THR A 114 3.02 -8.48 -10.37
C THR A 114 2.46 -8.73 -8.98
N GLY A 115 1.69 -7.77 -8.43
CA GLY A 115 1.26 -7.78 -7.03
C GLY A 115 2.36 -7.44 -6.05
N GLY A 116 3.56 -7.05 -6.53
CA GLY A 116 4.66 -6.52 -5.74
C GLY A 116 4.48 -5.05 -5.39
N TYR A 117 5.56 -4.38 -5.00
CA TYR A 117 5.51 -2.97 -4.65
C TYR A 117 6.85 -2.24 -4.84
N TRP A 118 6.77 -0.93 -4.98
CA TRP A 118 7.89 -0.01 -4.97
C TRP A 118 7.82 0.90 -3.75
N MET A 119 8.98 1.26 -3.23
CA MET A 119 9.14 2.31 -2.23
C MET A 119 10.03 3.41 -2.78
N VAL A 120 9.77 4.65 -2.42
CA VAL A 120 10.59 5.80 -2.81
C VAL A 120 11.07 6.55 -1.57
N ALA A 121 12.35 6.88 -1.57
CA ALA A 121 12.97 7.77 -0.58
C ALA A 121 12.84 9.24 -0.98
N SER A 122 13.01 10.16 -0.03
CA SER A 122 12.87 11.61 -0.28
C SER A 122 13.92 12.20 -1.22
N ASP A 123 15.04 11.50 -1.48
CA ASP A 123 16.03 11.81 -2.51
C ASP A 123 15.66 11.24 -3.90
N GLY A 124 14.55 10.49 -3.98
CA GLY A 124 14.09 9.83 -5.20
C GLY A 124 14.75 8.48 -5.48
N GLY A 125 15.49 7.92 -4.53
CA GLY A 125 15.92 6.51 -4.56
C GLY A 125 14.70 5.59 -4.57
N VAL A 126 14.63 4.63 -5.50
CA VAL A 126 13.53 3.68 -5.60
C VAL A 126 14.01 2.27 -5.28
N PHE A 127 13.23 1.54 -4.49
CA PHE A 127 13.45 0.16 -4.09
C PHE A 127 12.28 -0.69 -4.57
N SER A 128 12.59 -1.78 -5.29
CA SER A 128 11.60 -2.68 -5.89
C SER A 128 11.56 -4.02 -5.14
N PHE A 129 10.36 -4.51 -4.84
CA PHE A 129 10.12 -5.79 -4.20
C PHE A 129 9.06 -6.56 -4.98
N HIS A 130 9.47 -7.66 -5.61
CA HIS A 130 8.64 -8.46 -6.52
C HIS A 130 7.99 -7.59 -7.63
N ALA A 131 8.66 -6.51 -8.01
CA ALA A 131 8.23 -5.57 -9.03
C ALA A 131 9.42 -5.18 -9.91
N PRO A 132 9.24 -4.93 -11.22
CA PRO A 132 10.32 -4.51 -12.10
C PRO A 132 10.86 -3.13 -11.69
N PHE A 133 12.18 -2.94 -11.82
CA PHE A 133 12.81 -1.64 -11.57
C PHE A 133 12.84 -0.81 -12.87
N TYR A 134 12.25 0.37 -12.85
CA TYR A 134 12.21 1.29 -14.00
C TYR A 134 13.13 2.51 -13.85
N GLY A 135 13.94 2.55 -12.80
CA GLY A 135 14.89 3.62 -12.52
C GLY A 135 14.61 4.37 -11.21
N SER A 136 15.45 5.35 -10.95
CA SER A 136 15.37 6.24 -9.79
C SER A 136 15.79 7.65 -10.17
N VAL A 137 15.42 8.65 -9.36
CA VAL A 137 15.83 10.05 -9.64
C VAL A 137 17.35 10.20 -9.69
N PRO A 138 18.14 9.67 -8.71
CA PRO A 138 19.59 9.72 -8.78
C PRO A 138 20.17 9.01 -10.01
N GLY A 139 19.64 7.85 -10.38
CA GLY A 139 20.07 7.12 -11.57
C GLY A 139 19.74 7.85 -12.86
N PHE A 140 18.60 8.55 -12.91
CA PHE A 140 18.22 9.37 -14.07
C PHE A 140 19.13 10.58 -14.22
N ALA A 141 19.46 11.26 -13.12
CA ALA A 141 20.38 12.39 -13.10
C ALA A 141 21.79 12.03 -13.61
N THR A 142 22.29 10.83 -13.28
CA THR A 142 23.59 10.37 -13.78
C THR A 142 23.58 10.07 -15.29
N GLN A 143 22.43 9.64 -15.82
CA GLN A 143 22.31 9.24 -17.23
C GLN A 143 21.99 10.44 -18.17
N PHE A 144 21.21 11.41 -17.72
CA PHE A 144 20.65 12.49 -18.55
C PHE A 144 21.08 13.91 -18.10
N GLY A 145 22.01 14.03 -17.15
CA GLY A 145 22.41 15.31 -16.55
C GLY A 145 21.48 15.74 -15.43
N ASP A 146 21.73 16.91 -14.83
CA ASP A 146 21.02 17.43 -13.65
C ASP A 146 19.50 17.58 -13.84
N VAL A 147 18.79 16.46 -13.89
CA VAL A 147 17.34 16.41 -13.69
C VAL A 147 17.07 16.20 -12.20
N ALA A 148 17.76 16.97 -11.37
CA ALA A 148 17.48 17.03 -9.96
C ALA A 148 16.08 17.62 -9.79
N LEU A 149 15.18 16.85 -9.20
CA LEU A 149 13.97 17.47 -8.65
C LEU A 149 14.45 18.50 -7.62
N ALA A 150 14.22 19.78 -7.89
CA ALA A 150 14.72 20.89 -7.06
C ALA A 150 14.23 20.85 -5.60
N THR A 151 13.29 19.96 -5.31
CA THR A 151 12.68 19.77 -3.98
C THR A 151 12.54 18.28 -3.70
N PRO A 152 12.48 17.88 -2.42
CA PRO A 152 12.36 16.48 -2.02
C PRO A 152 11.17 15.77 -2.67
N VAL A 153 11.34 14.48 -2.94
CA VAL A 153 10.25 13.60 -3.36
C VAL A 153 9.26 13.42 -2.20
N VAL A 154 7.98 13.43 -2.54
CA VAL A 154 6.87 13.29 -1.59
C VAL A 154 5.91 12.16 -1.96
N GLY A 155 6.03 11.60 -3.17
CA GLY A 155 5.12 10.55 -3.60
C GLY A 155 5.59 9.76 -4.80
N LEU A 156 5.02 8.57 -4.93
CA LEU A 156 5.18 7.65 -6.05
C LEU A 156 3.81 7.08 -6.42
N ALA A 157 3.49 7.05 -7.71
CA ALA A 157 2.24 6.50 -8.21
C ALA A 157 2.52 5.51 -9.35
N ALA A 158 1.98 4.29 -9.21
CA ALA A 158 2.15 3.24 -10.20
C ALA A 158 1.32 3.49 -11.46
N GLN A 159 1.83 3.13 -12.63
CA GLN A 159 1.02 3.01 -13.82
C GLN A 159 0.13 1.77 -13.74
N LEU A 160 -1.16 1.90 -14.02
CA LEU A 160 -2.13 0.80 -13.88
C LEU A 160 -1.82 -0.41 -14.78
N ALA A 161 -1.16 -0.20 -15.91
CA ALA A 161 -0.69 -1.29 -16.77
C ALA A 161 0.60 -1.98 -16.28
N GLY A 162 1.16 -1.55 -15.12
CA GLY A 162 2.37 -2.14 -14.55
C GLY A 162 3.68 -1.83 -15.29
N HIS A 163 3.69 -0.80 -16.17
CA HIS A 163 4.88 -0.44 -16.95
C HIS A 163 5.61 0.79 -16.38
N GLY A 164 5.74 0.86 -15.05
CA GLY A 164 6.49 1.89 -14.36
C GLY A 164 5.68 2.75 -13.40
N TYR A 165 6.25 3.90 -13.05
CA TYR A 165 5.72 4.79 -12.03
C TYR A 165 6.10 6.25 -12.30
N TRP A 166 5.34 7.17 -11.74
CA TRP A 166 5.66 8.58 -11.65
C TRP A 166 6.13 8.92 -10.25
N VAL A 167 7.18 9.72 -10.15
CA VAL A 167 7.70 10.25 -8.90
C VAL A 167 7.40 11.74 -8.84
N ALA A 168 6.80 12.20 -7.74
CA ALA A 168 6.43 13.59 -7.55
C ALA A 168 7.26 14.25 -6.45
N SER A 169 7.64 15.50 -6.65
CA SER A 169 8.36 16.33 -5.69
C SER A 169 7.45 17.37 -5.02
N ALA A 170 7.86 17.86 -3.86
CA ALA A 170 7.18 18.91 -3.12
C ALA A 170 6.96 20.20 -3.91
N GLY A 171 7.85 20.51 -4.87
CA GLY A 171 7.73 21.66 -5.78
C GLY A 171 6.83 21.42 -6.99
N GLY A 172 6.11 20.29 -7.05
CA GLY A 172 5.20 19.97 -8.13
C GLY A 172 5.87 19.35 -9.37
N GLY A 173 7.18 19.10 -9.32
CA GLY A 173 7.88 18.37 -10.39
C GLY A 173 7.40 16.91 -10.43
N VAL A 174 7.22 16.36 -11.64
CA VAL A 174 6.89 14.95 -11.87
C VAL A 174 7.91 14.36 -12.82
N LEU A 175 8.52 13.24 -12.41
CA LEU A 175 9.43 12.45 -13.23
C LEU A 175 8.78 11.12 -13.60
N PRO A 176 8.58 10.82 -14.89
CA PRO A 176 8.13 9.51 -15.35
C PRO A 176 9.31 8.54 -15.41
N LEU A 177 9.18 7.38 -14.78
CA LEU A 177 10.13 6.28 -14.85
C LEU A 177 9.41 5.05 -15.44
N GLY A 178 9.53 4.90 -16.76
CA GLY A 178 8.79 3.93 -17.58
C GLY A 178 7.60 4.54 -18.33
N PRO A 179 6.61 5.16 -17.68
CA PRO A 179 5.47 5.75 -18.36
C PRO A 179 5.82 7.01 -19.13
N ARG A 180 4.89 7.47 -20.01
CA ARG A 180 5.03 8.77 -20.65
C ARG A 180 4.84 9.92 -19.65
N PHE A 181 5.48 11.06 -19.91
CA PHE A 181 5.23 12.30 -19.18
C PHE A 181 3.85 12.87 -19.54
N LEU A 182 3.06 13.20 -18.53
CA LEU A 182 1.70 13.73 -18.68
C LEU A 182 1.59 15.20 -18.26
N GLY A 183 2.69 15.79 -17.76
CA GLY A 183 2.75 17.14 -17.25
C GLY A 183 3.20 17.21 -15.79
N SER A 184 3.51 18.40 -15.33
CA SER A 184 3.90 18.69 -13.93
C SER A 184 3.45 20.10 -13.54
N ALA A 185 3.47 20.36 -12.24
CA ALA A 185 3.23 21.68 -11.70
C ALA A 185 4.51 22.47 -11.42
N ALA A 186 5.68 21.98 -11.84
CA ALA A 186 6.99 22.62 -11.58
C ALA A 186 7.11 24.06 -12.09
N GLY A 187 6.36 24.45 -13.14
CA GLY A 187 6.31 25.82 -13.69
C GLY A 187 5.20 26.70 -13.11
N ILE A 188 4.44 26.20 -12.15
CA ILE A 188 3.29 26.90 -11.56
C ILE A 188 3.70 27.44 -10.18
N ARG A 189 3.33 28.67 -9.86
CA ARG A 189 3.53 29.22 -8.52
C ARG A 189 2.55 28.56 -7.55
N LEU A 190 3.05 27.61 -6.75
CA LEU A 190 2.27 26.93 -5.73
C LEU A 190 2.20 27.80 -4.46
N HIS A 191 1.03 27.84 -3.80
CA HIS A 191 0.87 28.47 -2.49
C HIS A 191 1.30 27.54 -1.34
N SER A 192 1.29 26.22 -1.58
CA SER A 192 1.72 25.18 -0.64
C SER A 192 2.40 24.05 -1.39
N ALA A 193 3.25 23.30 -0.68
CA ALA A 193 3.94 22.16 -1.26
C ALA A 193 2.95 21.04 -1.67
N VAL A 194 3.28 20.34 -2.74
CA VAL A 194 2.61 19.07 -3.08
C VAL A 194 2.95 18.04 -2.01
N VAL A 195 1.97 17.25 -1.58
CA VAL A 195 2.12 16.26 -0.50
C VAL A 195 1.92 14.81 -0.98
N ALA A 196 1.32 14.60 -2.15
CA ALA A 196 1.08 13.26 -2.68
C ALA A 196 0.81 13.29 -4.19
N ILE A 197 0.89 12.10 -4.81
CA ILE A 197 0.45 11.82 -6.18
C ILE A 197 -0.36 10.54 -6.17
N ALA A 198 -1.41 10.47 -6.99
CA ALA A 198 -2.22 9.27 -7.18
C ALA A 198 -2.54 9.08 -8.66
N THR A 199 -2.64 7.83 -9.09
CA THR A 199 -3.12 7.46 -10.43
C THR A 199 -4.64 7.34 -10.43
N ARG A 200 -5.24 7.68 -11.55
CA ARG A 200 -6.65 7.45 -11.80
C ARG A 200 -6.82 6.03 -12.39
N ALA A 201 -7.72 5.24 -11.78
CA ALA A 201 -8.20 3.97 -12.31
C ALA A 201 -9.18 4.19 -13.47
#